data_085c0d470bf5fc7dc49675a3808b0003
#
_entry.id   085c0d470bf5fc7dc49675a3808b0003
#
_cell.length_a   1.000
_cell.length_b   1.000
_cell.length_c   1.000
_cell.angle_alpha   90.00
_cell.angle_beta   90.00
_cell.angle_gamma   90.00
#
_symmetry.space_group_name_H-M   'P 1'
#
loop_
_entity.id
_entity.type
_entity.pdbx_description
1 polymer ?
#
loop_
_entity_poly.entity_id
_entity_poly.type
_entity_poly.pdbx_seq_one_letter_code
_entity_poly.pdbx_strand_id
1 'polypeptide(L)'
;MLKIKTTKNFFFNSPAKKIFFTFLILFIYRFCNTIPLSGIDQEALKQTFLKFDTNNSIIQILTMYSGGGGVGFLSPFSLGIIPFINASIFIDLLTAIVPSLEKLQTEEGELGRRKLLFFKKLLTLVFSIAQSIFLIFYLKSYIYDSSFFNFSILIIQLTSGTMLLVWLSNLIDNKGIGNGTSILILVNILMSLINKNIFNYEKSDTLFVIEIFILFFLMGLICLSQTSRITIDVVSARQLGVLEKSGNIFFTEKRKKPFEAKENGLSVKFNQAGIFPIIIASNILPFLSYFLSNFIDKKDFPLILNLIYYFLIIGFNYFYTIVFWDPEKISEQLRKASVCILNVTPGQESISYLENVVRSSSFLGGIFLCLILVFFDFLKTILNAPFLNQINLSSLIIVVGVGFEIQKTIRSLYKNILPKFI
;
A
#
# COMPACT_ATOMS: atom_id res chain seq x y z
N MET A 1 18.53 -32.38 -32.83
CA MET A 1 19.26 -31.86 -31.66
C MET A 1 18.62 -30.63 -31.04
N LEU A 2 17.31 -30.62 -30.81
CA LEU A 2 16.50 -29.44 -30.41
C LEU A 2 15.39 -29.73 -29.34
N LYS A 3 15.62 -30.72 -28.48
CA LYS A 3 14.60 -31.13 -27.48
C LYS A 3 15.05 -31.10 -26.00
N ILE A 4 16.24 -30.60 -25.68
CA ILE A 4 16.79 -30.70 -24.30
C ILE A 4 16.73 -29.34 -23.55
N LYS A 5 16.39 -28.22 -24.20
CA LYS A 5 16.38 -26.88 -23.54
C LYS A 5 15.07 -26.48 -22.85
N THR A 6 13.99 -27.21 -23.07
CA THR A 6 12.66 -26.83 -22.54
C THR A 6 12.29 -27.49 -21.20
N THR A 7 12.98 -28.54 -20.78
CA THR A 7 12.66 -29.26 -19.54
C THR A 7 13.22 -28.61 -18.28
N LYS A 8 14.34 -27.88 -18.38
CA LYS A 8 14.94 -27.20 -17.21
C LYS A 8 14.12 -26.01 -16.70
N ASN A 9 13.41 -25.30 -17.58
CA ASN A 9 12.56 -24.16 -17.19
C ASN A 9 11.21 -24.60 -16.60
N PHE A 10 10.75 -25.80 -16.86
CA PHE A 10 9.45 -26.30 -16.36
C PHE A 10 9.53 -26.68 -14.88
N PHE A 11 10.67 -27.17 -14.40
CA PHE A 11 10.88 -27.53 -12.99
C PHE A 11 11.05 -26.29 -12.09
N PHE A 12 11.49 -25.14 -12.62
CA PHE A 12 11.64 -23.91 -11.86
C PHE A 12 10.33 -23.13 -11.65
N ASN A 13 9.27 -23.43 -12.37
CA ASN A 13 8.00 -22.69 -12.36
C ASN A 13 6.89 -23.34 -11.51
N SER A 14 7.21 -24.30 -10.66
CA SER A 14 6.18 -24.83 -9.74
C SER A 14 5.82 -23.77 -8.69
N PRO A 15 4.51 -23.50 -8.43
CA PRO A 15 4.07 -22.50 -7.47
C PRO A 15 4.64 -22.77 -6.07
N ALA A 16 4.83 -24.03 -5.69
CA ALA A 16 5.41 -24.41 -4.42
C ALA A 16 6.85 -23.89 -4.25
N LYS A 17 7.67 -23.88 -5.30
CA LYS A 17 9.03 -23.34 -5.23
C LYS A 17 9.04 -21.82 -5.09
N LYS A 18 8.12 -21.12 -5.74
CA LYS A 18 7.98 -19.68 -5.58
C LYS A 18 7.57 -19.32 -4.15
N ILE A 19 6.64 -20.08 -3.55
CA ILE A 19 6.23 -19.94 -2.15
C ILE A 19 7.44 -20.16 -1.25
N PHE A 20 8.14 -21.27 -1.42
CA PHE A 20 9.33 -21.60 -0.60
C PHE A 20 10.41 -20.52 -0.71
N PHE A 21 10.66 -19.99 -1.90
CA PHE A 21 11.65 -18.94 -2.12
C PHE A 21 11.25 -17.62 -1.42
N THR A 22 9.97 -17.24 -1.46
CA THR A 22 9.49 -16.06 -0.71
C THR A 22 9.68 -16.24 0.78
N PHE A 23 9.31 -17.41 1.34
CA PHE A 23 9.52 -17.69 2.76
C PHE A 23 10.99 -17.66 3.16
N LEU A 24 11.88 -18.19 2.31
CA LEU A 24 13.33 -18.16 2.55
C LEU A 24 13.85 -16.71 2.63
N ILE A 25 13.44 -15.83 1.69
CA ILE A 25 13.83 -14.42 1.72
C ILE A 25 13.28 -13.73 2.98
N LEU A 26 12.03 -14.00 3.36
CA LEU A 26 11.44 -13.43 4.57
C LEU A 26 12.16 -13.90 5.84
N PHE A 27 12.59 -15.14 5.88
CA PHE A 27 13.40 -15.66 6.98
C PHE A 27 14.76 -14.94 7.08
N ILE A 28 15.46 -14.78 5.95
CA ILE A 28 16.71 -14.01 5.89
C ILE A 28 16.48 -12.57 6.36
N TYR A 29 15.44 -11.91 5.85
CA TYR A 29 15.08 -10.56 6.26
C TYR A 29 14.86 -10.48 7.77
N ARG A 30 14.12 -11.44 8.34
CA ARG A 30 13.85 -11.47 9.79
C ARG A 30 15.12 -11.67 10.60
N PHE A 31 15.98 -12.57 10.18
CA PHE A 31 17.28 -12.78 10.81
C PHE A 31 18.15 -11.52 10.77
N CYS A 32 18.23 -10.86 9.63
CA CYS A 32 18.99 -9.61 9.51
C CYS A 32 18.43 -8.47 10.36
N ASN A 33 17.13 -8.45 10.61
CA ASN A 33 16.48 -7.42 11.44
C ASN A 33 16.80 -7.56 12.94
N THR A 34 17.38 -8.69 13.40
CA THR A 34 17.85 -8.86 14.79
C THR A 34 19.22 -8.25 15.04
N ILE A 35 19.92 -7.79 14.03
CA ILE A 35 21.26 -7.17 14.17
C ILE A 35 21.08 -5.75 14.70
N PRO A 36 21.66 -5.39 15.88
CA PRO A 36 21.55 -4.06 16.42
C PRO A 36 22.31 -3.01 15.59
N LEU A 37 21.79 -1.80 15.54
CA LEU A 37 22.49 -0.66 14.97
C LEU A 37 23.66 -0.27 15.88
N SER A 38 24.86 -0.17 15.33
CA SER A 38 26.07 0.20 16.10
C SER A 38 26.03 1.68 16.50
N GLY A 39 26.54 2.01 17.68
CA GLY A 39 26.67 3.40 18.13
C GLY A 39 25.44 3.99 18.83
N ILE A 40 24.38 3.21 19.05
CA ILE A 40 23.16 3.62 19.76
C ILE A 40 22.98 2.76 21.02
N ASP A 41 22.64 3.42 22.13
CA ASP A 41 22.28 2.77 23.39
C ASP A 41 20.88 2.15 23.28
N GLN A 42 20.84 0.84 22.98
CA GLN A 42 19.60 0.07 22.81
C GLN A 42 18.88 -0.14 24.16
N GLU A 43 19.63 -0.18 25.28
CA GLU A 43 19.04 -0.38 26.60
C GLU A 43 18.34 0.89 27.10
N ALA A 44 18.97 2.05 26.93
CA ALA A 44 18.34 3.33 27.25
C ALA A 44 17.08 3.58 26.40
N LEU A 45 17.13 3.24 25.10
CA LEU A 45 15.96 3.27 24.23
C LEU A 45 14.83 2.38 24.74
N LYS A 46 15.13 1.12 25.06
CA LYS A 46 14.15 0.16 25.56
C LYS A 46 13.52 0.63 26.87
N GLN A 47 14.31 1.18 27.80
CA GLN A 47 13.81 1.70 29.07
C GLN A 47 12.87 2.88 28.89
N THR A 48 13.18 3.78 27.96
CA THR A 48 12.32 4.94 27.65
C THR A 48 11.00 4.49 26.99
N PHE A 49 11.04 3.50 26.10
CA PHE A 49 9.84 2.92 25.52
C PHE A 49 8.92 2.27 26.55
N LEU A 50 9.48 1.67 27.60
CA LEU A 50 8.70 1.03 28.68
C LEU A 50 8.11 2.06 29.66
N LYS A 51 8.76 3.22 29.83
CA LYS A 51 8.34 4.26 30.78
C LYS A 51 7.33 5.27 30.27
N PHE A 52 7.26 5.45 28.94
CA PHE A 52 6.39 6.45 28.33
C PHE A 52 5.08 5.83 27.81
N ASP A 53 3.96 6.50 28.09
CA ASP A 53 2.67 6.15 27.54
C ASP A 53 2.67 6.24 25.99
N THR A 54 1.91 5.36 25.36
CA THR A 54 1.80 5.20 23.91
C THR A 54 1.31 6.47 23.17
N ASN A 55 0.91 7.51 23.90
CA ASN A 55 0.42 8.77 23.34
C ASN A 55 1.53 9.78 22.97
N ASN A 56 2.80 9.50 23.31
CA ASN A 56 3.89 10.39 22.91
C ASN A 56 4.22 10.20 21.42
N SER A 57 4.17 11.29 20.65
CA SER A 57 4.49 11.34 19.22
C SER A 57 5.86 10.73 18.89
N ILE A 58 6.81 10.85 19.84
CA ILE A 58 8.16 10.27 19.75
C ILE A 58 8.11 8.74 19.64
N ILE A 59 7.33 8.10 20.48
CA ILE A 59 7.22 6.64 20.52
C ILE A 59 6.51 6.13 19.27
N GLN A 60 5.51 6.85 18.79
CA GLN A 60 4.83 6.51 17.54
C GLN A 60 5.79 6.54 16.35
N ILE A 61 6.63 7.55 16.25
CA ILE A 61 7.66 7.65 15.20
C ILE A 61 8.64 6.48 15.32
N LEU A 62 9.19 6.22 16.51
CA LEU A 62 10.18 5.17 16.72
C LEU A 62 9.58 3.77 16.49
N THR A 63 8.34 3.50 16.92
CA THR A 63 7.67 2.21 16.63
C THR A 63 7.42 2.01 15.15
N MET A 64 7.15 3.08 14.42
CA MET A 64 6.99 3.04 12.97
C MET A 64 8.31 2.67 12.28
N TYR A 65 9.43 3.19 12.76
CA TYR A 65 10.77 2.93 12.21
C TYR A 65 11.43 1.66 12.77
N SER A 66 10.96 1.07 13.86
CA SER A 66 11.59 -0.13 14.44
C SER A 66 11.42 -1.40 13.60
N GLY A 67 10.72 -1.31 12.47
CA GLY A 67 10.61 -2.40 11.48
C GLY A 67 10.03 -3.70 12.04
N GLY A 68 9.23 -3.64 13.12
CA GLY A 68 8.68 -4.83 13.79
C GLY A 68 9.71 -5.59 14.65
N GLY A 69 10.90 -5.02 14.89
CA GLY A 69 11.95 -5.63 15.72
C GLY A 69 11.68 -5.66 17.22
N GLY A 70 10.53 -5.16 17.64
CA GLY A 70 10.19 -4.98 19.05
C GLY A 70 10.35 -3.53 19.51
N VAL A 71 9.63 -3.18 20.56
CA VAL A 71 9.66 -1.85 21.14
C VAL A 71 11.08 -1.56 21.67
N GLY A 72 11.74 -0.56 21.08
CA GLY A 72 13.05 -0.12 21.54
C GLY A 72 14.26 -0.82 20.92
N PHE A 73 14.09 -1.59 19.83
CA PHE A 73 15.23 -2.21 19.14
C PHE A 73 15.39 -1.63 17.73
N LEU A 74 16.51 -0.94 17.49
CA LEU A 74 16.83 -0.37 16.19
C LEU A 74 17.87 -1.22 15.46
N SER A 75 17.55 -1.62 14.25
CA SER A 75 18.42 -2.34 13.32
C SER A 75 18.79 -1.47 12.13
N PRO A 76 19.78 -1.83 11.30
CA PRO A 76 20.05 -1.18 10.03
C PRO A 76 18.83 -1.14 9.08
N PHE A 77 17.89 -2.06 9.29
CA PHE A 77 16.64 -2.15 8.52
C PHE A 77 15.48 -1.33 9.10
N SER A 78 15.73 -0.50 10.13
CA SER A 78 14.67 0.26 10.82
C SER A 78 13.93 1.24 9.92
N LEU A 79 14.57 1.85 8.90
CA LEU A 79 13.88 2.66 7.91
C LEU A 79 12.90 1.84 7.06
N GLY A 80 13.06 0.52 7.04
CA GLY A 80 12.21 -0.36 6.26
C GLY A 80 12.28 -0.09 4.76
N ILE A 81 11.18 -0.42 4.06
CA ILE A 81 11.02 -0.20 2.63
C ILE A 81 10.31 1.13 2.30
N ILE A 82 9.99 1.94 3.33
CA ILE A 82 9.27 3.22 3.23
C ILE A 82 9.92 4.20 2.24
N PRO A 83 11.26 4.43 2.25
CA PRO A 83 11.90 5.33 1.29
C PRO A 83 11.67 4.91 -0.15
N PHE A 84 11.65 3.61 -0.43
CA PHE A 84 11.39 3.08 -1.77
C PHE A 84 9.93 3.28 -2.21
N ILE A 85 8.98 3.13 -1.30
CA ILE A 85 7.57 3.38 -1.59
C ILE A 85 7.37 4.85 -1.95
N ASN A 86 7.92 5.76 -1.13
CA ASN A 86 7.84 7.19 -1.39
C ASN A 86 8.48 7.56 -2.75
N ALA A 87 9.65 7.00 -3.05
CA ALA A 87 10.33 7.19 -4.34
C ALA A 87 9.51 6.63 -5.50
N SER A 88 8.92 5.45 -5.34
CA SER A 88 8.07 4.84 -6.37
C SER A 88 6.85 5.70 -6.67
N ILE A 89 6.14 6.15 -5.64
CA ILE A 89 4.96 7.00 -5.80
C ILE A 89 5.35 8.32 -6.47
N PHE A 90 6.46 8.94 -6.06
CA PHE A 90 6.93 10.18 -6.65
C PHE A 90 7.27 10.03 -8.14
N ILE A 91 7.98 8.97 -8.52
CA ILE A 91 8.28 8.68 -9.94
C ILE A 91 7.00 8.34 -10.71
N ASP A 92 6.07 7.57 -10.13
CA ASP A 92 4.80 7.24 -10.79
C ASP A 92 3.95 8.50 -11.03
N LEU A 93 3.93 9.44 -10.10
CA LEU A 93 3.29 10.74 -10.28
C LEU A 93 4.01 11.59 -11.34
N LEU A 94 5.34 11.60 -11.33
CA LEU A 94 6.11 12.31 -12.37
C LEU A 94 5.87 11.71 -13.75
N THR A 95 5.75 10.39 -13.87
CA THR A 95 5.46 9.75 -15.17
C THR A 95 4.09 10.09 -15.71
N ALA A 96 3.12 10.39 -14.85
CA ALA A 96 1.80 10.82 -15.27
C ALA A 96 1.74 12.30 -15.71
N ILE A 97 2.64 13.14 -15.16
CA ILE A 97 2.66 14.60 -15.46
C ILE A 97 3.63 14.93 -16.59
N VAL A 98 4.78 14.24 -16.66
CA VAL A 98 5.87 14.56 -17.58
C VAL A 98 5.81 13.66 -18.82
N PRO A 99 5.48 14.21 -20.04
CA PRO A 99 5.31 13.41 -21.24
C PRO A 99 6.53 12.60 -21.66
N SER A 100 7.75 13.08 -21.36
CA SER A 100 8.98 12.34 -21.66
C SER A 100 9.12 11.05 -20.85
N LEU A 101 8.69 11.06 -19.58
CA LEU A 101 8.70 9.87 -18.72
C LEU A 101 7.54 8.92 -19.08
N GLU A 102 6.41 9.47 -19.49
CA GLU A 102 5.28 8.68 -19.98
C GLU A 102 5.66 7.86 -21.22
N LYS A 103 6.38 8.45 -22.17
CA LYS A 103 6.89 7.76 -23.36
C LYS A 103 7.81 6.59 -22.99
N LEU A 104 8.66 6.74 -21.96
CA LEU A 104 9.47 5.63 -21.45
C LEU A 104 8.60 4.46 -20.97
N GLN A 105 7.44 4.74 -20.39
CA GLN A 105 6.53 3.71 -19.89
C GLN A 105 5.73 3.03 -21.01
N THR A 106 5.27 3.80 -21.99
CA THR A 106 4.32 3.34 -23.02
C THR A 106 5.00 2.86 -24.31
N GLU A 107 6.06 3.54 -24.77
CA GLU A 107 6.69 3.32 -26.07
C GLU A 107 7.95 2.44 -26.00
N GLU A 108 8.81 2.61 -24.96
CA GLU A 108 10.08 1.87 -24.86
C GLU A 108 9.92 0.45 -24.26
N GLY A 109 8.73 0.04 -23.86
CA GLY A 109 8.43 -1.31 -23.36
C GLY A 109 9.30 -1.73 -22.17
N GLU A 110 10.03 -2.85 -22.27
CA GLU A 110 10.84 -3.38 -21.16
C GLU A 110 12.07 -2.53 -20.83
N LEU A 111 12.67 -1.88 -21.83
CA LEU A 111 13.82 -1.01 -21.62
C LEU A 111 13.43 0.25 -20.85
N GLY A 112 12.30 0.86 -21.19
CA GLY A 112 11.77 2.03 -20.48
C GLY A 112 11.42 1.70 -19.02
N ARG A 113 10.80 0.54 -18.76
CA ARG A 113 10.53 0.06 -17.40
C ARG A 113 11.80 -0.10 -16.57
N ARG A 114 12.89 -0.63 -17.16
CA ARG A 114 14.18 -0.74 -16.46
C ARG A 114 14.78 0.61 -16.12
N LYS A 115 14.67 1.60 -17.02
CA LYS A 115 15.09 2.99 -16.74
C LYS A 115 14.28 3.60 -15.60
N LEU A 116 12.95 3.46 -15.61
CA LEU A 116 12.10 3.95 -14.54
C LEU A 116 12.42 3.28 -13.19
N LEU A 117 12.68 1.97 -13.17
CA LEU A 117 13.13 1.27 -11.96
C LEU A 117 14.49 1.79 -11.47
N PHE A 118 15.39 2.16 -12.36
CA PHE A 118 16.67 2.76 -11.97
C PHE A 118 16.44 4.14 -11.33
N PHE A 119 15.59 5.00 -11.89
CA PHE A 119 15.23 6.28 -11.28
C PHE A 119 14.58 6.11 -9.92
N LYS A 120 13.67 5.14 -9.76
CA LYS A 120 13.07 4.80 -8.48
C LYS A 120 14.13 4.44 -7.43
N LYS A 121 15.13 3.61 -7.79
CA LYS A 121 16.23 3.24 -6.87
C LYS A 121 17.13 4.42 -6.52
N LEU A 122 17.45 5.26 -7.48
CA LEU A 122 18.27 6.45 -7.25
C LEU A 122 17.56 7.42 -6.31
N LEU A 123 16.28 7.68 -6.55
CA LEU A 123 15.47 8.53 -5.67
C LEU A 123 15.28 7.91 -4.28
N THR A 124 15.20 6.58 -4.20
CA THR A 124 15.18 5.86 -2.92
C THR A 124 16.43 6.13 -2.10
N LEU A 125 17.58 6.16 -2.73
CA LEU A 125 18.85 6.48 -2.05
C LEU A 125 18.80 7.91 -1.47
N VAL A 126 18.30 8.88 -2.23
CA VAL A 126 18.15 10.25 -1.75
C VAL A 126 17.18 10.33 -0.57
N PHE A 127 16.00 9.71 -0.68
CA PHE A 127 15.03 9.68 0.42
C PHE A 127 15.53 8.92 1.64
N SER A 128 16.27 7.82 1.46
CA SER A 128 16.82 7.06 2.59
C SER A 128 17.89 7.88 3.35
N ILE A 129 18.72 8.64 2.66
CA ILE A 129 19.67 9.56 3.29
C ILE A 129 18.93 10.65 4.08
N ALA A 130 17.94 11.30 3.47
CA ALA A 130 17.16 12.35 4.13
C ALA A 130 16.44 11.83 5.38
N GLN A 131 15.80 10.66 5.30
CA GLN A 131 15.09 10.04 6.42
C GLN A 131 16.05 9.52 7.50
N SER A 132 17.24 9.01 7.13
CA SER A 132 18.25 8.60 8.11
C SER A 132 18.80 9.80 8.89
N ILE A 133 19.07 10.91 8.22
CA ILE A 133 19.48 12.15 8.89
C ILE A 133 18.41 12.59 9.89
N PHE A 134 17.14 12.64 9.48
CA PHE A 134 16.03 13.00 10.35
C PHE A 134 15.93 12.07 11.58
N LEU A 135 16.02 10.76 11.38
CA LEU A 135 15.96 9.77 12.45
C LEU A 135 17.13 9.94 13.45
N ILE A 136 18.35 10.19 12.95
CA ILE A 136 19.54 10.38 13.79
C ILE A 136 19.43 11.66 14.61
N PHE A 137 18.95 12.76 14.03
CA PHE A 137 18.68 13.98 14.80
C PHE A 137 17.70 13.74 15.94
N TYR A 138 16.72 12.93 15.69
CA TYR A 138 15.72 12.57 16.67
C TYR A 138 16.29 11.69 17.80
N LEU A 139 17.19 10.78 17.45
CA LEU A 139 17.86 9.85 18.38
C LEU A 139 19.13 10.41 19.01
N LYS A 140 19.44 11.69 18.81
CA LYS A 140 20.70 12.29 19.29
C LYS A 140 21.00 12.04 20.76
N SER A 141 19.97 12.00 21.62
CA SER A 141 20.10 11.75 23.06
C SER A 141 20.53 10.33 23.44
N TYR A 142 20.44 9.37 22.50
CA TYR A 142 20.73 7.95 22.72
C TYR A 142 21.98 7.48 21.97
N ILE A 143 22.73 8.39 21.34
CA ILE A 143 23.96 8.08 20.63
C ILE A 143 25.13 8.24 21.59
N TYR A 144 25.99 7.21 21.69
CA TYR A 144 27.14 7.21 22.58
C TYR A 144 28.10 8.36 22.29
N ASP A 145 28.38 8.59 21.01
CA ASP A 145 29.35 9.61 20.56
C ASP A 145 28.73 10.48 19.49
N SER A 146 28.57 11.77 19.76
CA SER A 146 28.02 12.77 18.85
C SER A 146 29.03 13.31 17.83
N SER A 147 30.08 12.55 17.49
CA SER A 147 31.07 12.95 16.49
C SER A 147 30.49 12.87 15.08
N PHE A 148 30.93 13.75 14.19
CA PHE A 148 30.48 13.75 12.78
C PHE A 148 30.76 12.41 12.08
N PHE A 149 31.84 11.73 12.46
CA PHE A 149 32.18 10.41 11.92
C PHE A 149 31.15 9.35 12.29
N ASN A 150 30.70 9.29 13.55
CA ASN A 150 29.68 8.34 13.99
C ASN A 150 28.31 8.63 13.37
N PHE A 151 27.93 9.89 13.18
CA PHE A 151 26.72 10.23 12.42
C PHE A 151 26.78 9.72 10.99
N SER A 152 27.92 9.87 10.32
CA SER A 152 28.10 9.39 8.94
C SER A 152 27.98 7.86 8.85
N ILE A 153 28.54 7.13 9.80
CA ILE A 153 28.45 5.67 9.87
C ILE A 153 26.99 5.24 10.04
N LEU A 154 26.24 5.88 10.95
CA LEU A 154 24.81 5.57 11.16
C LEU A 154 23.97 5.84 9.91
N ILE A 155 24.23 6.94 9.19
CA ILE A 155 23.56 7.24 7.91
C ILE A 155 23.84 6.12 6.90
N ILE A 156 25.09 5.71 6.76
CA ILE A 156 25.49 4.67 5.82
C ILE A 156 24.85 3.33 6.18
N GLN A 157 24.81 2.97 7.47
CA GLN A 157 24.17 1.72 7.93
C GLN A 157 22.68 1.69 7.60
N LEU A 158 21.95 2.76 7.91
CA LEU A 158 20.52 2.87 7.65
C LEU A 158 20.20 2.88 6.14
N THR A 159 20.97 3.62 5.36
CA THR A 159 20.78 3.67 3.90
C THR A 159 21.16 2.35 3.23
N SER A 160 22.22 1.68 3.67
CA SER A 160 22.58 0.35 3.16
C SER A 160 21.51 -0.68 3.48
N GLY A 161 20.92 -0.64 4.68
CA GLY A 161 19.80 -1.50 5.06
C GLY A 161 18.58 -1.33 4.15
N THR A 162 18.18 -0.09 3.85
CA THR A 162 17.07 0.16 2.91
C THR A 162 17.37 -0.35 1.49
N MET A 163 18.59 -0.16 0.99
CA MET A 163 18.98 -0.65 -0.33
C MET A 163 19.00 -2.17 -0.41
N LEU A 164 19.42 -2.84 0.67
CA LEU A 164 19.32 -4.30 0.77
C LEU A 164 17.87 -4.76 0.75
N LEU A 165 16.94 -4.07 1.44
CA LEU A 165 15.51 -4.39 1.38
C LEU A 165 14.93 -4.22 -0.02
N VAL A 166 15.31 -3.17 -0.74
CA VAL A 166 14.90 -2.98 -2.14
C VAL A 166 15.43 -4.12 -3.02
N TRP A 167 16.65 -4.58 -2.79
CA TRP A 167 17.20 -5.72 -3.50
C TRP A 167 16.44 -7.02 -3.19
N LEU A 168 16.13 -7.29 -1.91
CA LEU A 168 15.32 -8.44 -1.50
C LEU A 168 13.90 -8.39 -2.09
N SER A 169 13.27 -7.20 -2.10
CA SER A 169 11.97 -6.98 -2.76
C SER A 169 12.02 -7.37 -4.24
N ASN A 170 13.03 -6.87 -4.98
CA ASN A 170 13.19 -7.22 -6.39
C ASN A 170 13.45 -8.73 -6.62
N LEU A 171 14.09 -9.43 -5.67
CA LEU A 171 14.24 -10.88 -5.75
C LEU A 171 12.90 -11.59 -5.62
N ILE A 172 12.03 -11.13 -4.71
CA ILE A 172 10.66 -11.65 -4.55
C ILE A 172 9.86 -11.39 -5.83
N ASP A 173 9.91 -10.17 -6.40
CA ASP A 173 9.22 -9.81 -7.64
C ASP A 173 9.59 -10.73 -8.80
N ASN A 174 10.88 -11.06 -8.94
CA ASN A 174 11.38 -11.85 -10.06
C ASN A 174 11.20 -13.36 -9.88
N LYS A 175 11.38 -13.89 -8.67
CA LYS A 175 11.44 -15.34 -8.41
C LYS A 175 10.38 -15.84 -7.42
N GLY A 176 9.76 -14.94 -6.69
CA GLY A 176 8.78 -15.24 -5.64
C GLY A 176 7.34 -15.14 -6.10
N ILE A 177 6.45 -14.83 -5.16
CA ILE A 177 5.02 -14.64 -5.37
C ILE A 177 4.66 -13.21 -5.03
N GLY A 178 3.90 -12.56 -5.92
CA GLY A 178 3.33 -11.24 -5.67
C GLY A 178 4.36 -10.12 -5.74
N ASN A 179 3.99 -9.01 -5.12
CA ASN A 179 4.81 -7.81 -5.04
C ASN A 179 5.68 -7.86 -3.78
N GLY A 180 6.99 -7.88 -3.96
CA GLY A 180 7.96 -8.01 -2.85
C GLY A 180 7.87 -6.86 -1.86
N THR A 181 7.60 -5.64 -2.32
CA THR A 181 7.43 -4.49 -1.44
C THR A 181 6.23 -4.66 -0.51
N SER A 182 5.09 -5.07 -1.07
CA SER A 182 3.85 -5.31 -0.32
C SER A 182 4.03 -6.42 0.72
N ILE A 183 4.72 -7.50 0.36
CA ILE A 183 4.98 -8.62 1.27
C ILE A 183 5.90 -8.21 2.43
N LEU A 184 6.96 -7.44 2.16
CA LEU A 184 7.86 -6.95 3.21
C LEU A 184 7.14 -6.01 4.19
N ILE A 185 6.25 -5.13 3.70
CA ILE A 185 5.41 -4.28 4.56
C ILE A 185 4.50 -5.14 5.45
N LEU A 186 3.83 -6.13 4.85
CA LEU A 186 2.92 -7.02 5.58
C LEU A 186 3.66 -7.74 6.70
N VAL A 187 4.85 -8.30 6.45
CA VAL A 187 5.65 -8.97 7.46
C VAL A 187 6.05 -8.02 8.60
N ASN A 188 6.46 -6.79 8.28
CA ASN A 188 6.79 -5.79 9.30
C ASN A 188 5.60 -5.48 10.20
N ILE A 189 4.43 -5.26 9.61
CA ILE A 189 3.20 -4.95 10.36
C ILE A 189 2.79 -6.16 11.24
N LEU A 190 2.79 -7.37 10.68
CA LEU A 190 2.46 -8.58 11.44
C LEU A 190 3.41 -8.78 12.64
N MET A 191 4.71 -8.55 12.42
CA MET A 191 5.68 -8.67 13.50
C MET A 191 5.51 -7.59 14.58
N SER A 192 5.17 -6.36 14.18
CA SER A 192 4.88 -5.29 15.14
C SER A 192 3.65 -5.63 16.02
N LEU A 193 2.65 -6.29 15.45
CA LEU A 193 1.48 -6.76 16.17
C LEU A 193 1.84 -7.89 17.15
N ILE A 194 2.64 -8.87 16.74
CA ILE A 194 3.05 -10.00 17.58
C ILE A 194 3.91 -9.54 18.75
N ASN A 195 4.84 -8.60 18.52
CA ASN A 195 5.78 -8.14 19.56
C ASN A 195 5.13 -7.25 20.64
N LYS A 196 3.93 -6.73 20.42
CA LYS A 196 3.19 -5.89 21.40
C LYS A 196 2.55 -6.69 22.54
N ASN A 197 3.00 -7.91 22.79
CA ASN A 197 2.51 -8.76 23.89
C ASN A 197 0.98 -8.90 23.93
N ILE A 198 0.37 -9.12 22.76
CA ILE A 198 -1.08 -9.25 22.60
C ILE A 198 -1.68 -10.32 23.53
N PHE A 199 -0.86 -11.30 23.95
CA PHE A 199 -1.30 -12.45 24.74
C PHE A 199 -1.12 -12.29 26.28
N ASN A 200 -0.54 -11.18 26.77
CA ASN A 200 -0.27 -10.99 28.21
C ASN A 200 -1.38 -10.21 28.95
N TYR A 201 -2.63 -10.32 28.51
CA TYR A 201 -3.74 -9.64 29.17
C TYR A 201 -4.42 -10.52 30.21
N GLU A 202 -4.21 -10.20 31.49
CA GLU A 202 -4.92 -10.76 32.64
C GLU A 202 -6.35 -10.18 32.83
N LYS A 203 -7.03 -9.67 31.78
CA LYS A 203 -8.37 -9.09 31.90
C LYS A 203 -9.45 -10.06 31.45
N SER A 204 -10.63 -9.87 32.04
CA SER A 204 -11.84 -10.66 31.87
C SER A 204 -12.02 -11.15 30.41
N ASP A 205 -12.12 -12.45 30.25
CA ASP A 205 -12.24 -13.16 28.97
C ASP A 205 -13.34 -12.56 28.05
N THR A 206 -14.38 -11.98 28.62
CA THR A 206 -15.50 -11.37 27.88
C THR A 206 -15.13 -10.10 27.13
N LEU A 207 -14.35 -9.18 27.74
CA LEU A 207 -13.90 -7.94 27.05
C LEU A 207 -12.96 -8.27 25.90
N PHE A 208 -12.06 -9.21 26.09
CA PHE A 208 -11.14 -9.65 25.04
C PHE A 208 -11.88 -10.24 23.82
N VAL A 209 -12.91 -11.05 24.04
CA VAL A 209 -13.74 -11.60 22.97
C VAL A 209 -14.46 -10.49 22.18
N ILE A 210 -14.97 -9.48 22.88
CA ILE A 210 -15.62 -8.32 22.24
C ILE A 210 -14.61 -7.54 21.37
N GLU A 211 -13.39 -7.30 21.86
CA GLU A 211 -12.35 -6.61 21.13
C GLU A 211 -11.94 -7.36 19.85
N ILE A 212 -11.81 -8.68 19.93
CA ILE A 212 -11.54 -9.53 18.75
C ILE A 212 -12.70 -9.45 17.75
N PHE A 213 -13.95 -9.50 18.20
CA PHE A 213 -15.11 -9.40 17.34
C PHE A 213 -15.14 -8.05 16.60
N ILE A 214 -14.87 -6.94 17.30
CA ILE A 214 -14.78 -5.61 16.70
C ILE A 214 -13.67 -5.58 15.64
N LEU A 215 -12.52 -6.19 15.92
CA LEU A 215 -11.41 -6.24 14.96
C LEU A 215 -11.81 -6.99 13.69
N PHE A 216 -12.46 -8.15 13.80
CA PHE A 216 -12.97 -8.88 12.63
C PHE A 216 -14.04 -8.10 11.88
N PHE A 217 -14.92 -7.40 12.57
CA PHE A 217 -15.93 -6.54 11.96
C PHE A 217 -15.28 -5.40 11.16
N LEU A 218 -14.27 -4.75 11.71
CA LEU A 218 -13.51 -3.69 11.03
C LEU A 218 -12.75 -4.24 9.80
N MET A 219 -12.12 -5.41 9.92
CA MET A 219 -11.50 -6.07 8.78
C MET A 219 -12.53 -6.36 7.68
N GLY A 220 -13.75 -6.75 8.04
CA GLY A 220 -14.87 -6.92 7.10
C GLY A 220 -15.25 -5.63 6.37
N LEU A 221 -15.36 -4.50 7.09
CA LEU A 221 -15.63 -3.19 6.49
C LEU A 221 -14.51 -2.76 5.52
N ILE A 222 -13.26 -2.95 5.91
CA ILE A 222 -12.11 -2.65 5.04
C ILE A 222 -12.15 -3.55 3.79
N CYS A 223 -12.47 -4.83 3.96
CA CYS A 223 -12.64 -5.78 2.87
C CYS A 223 -13.72 -5.32 1.88
N LEU A 224 -14.87 -4.86 2.37
CA LEU A 224 -15.94 -4.30 1.54
C LEU A 224 -15.47 -3.07 0.76
N SER A 225 -14.71 -2.15 1.38
CA SER A 225 -14.18 -0.98 0.69
C SER A 225 -13.24 -1.32 -0.47
N GLN A 226 -12.48 -2.39 -0.34
CA GLN A 226 -11.49 -2.84 -1.35
C GLN A 226 -12.12 -3.68 -2.46
N THR A 227 -13.25 -4.34 -2.20
CA THR A 227 -13.92 -5.23 -3.17
C THR A 227 -15.06 -4.57 -3.91
N SER A 228 -15.66 -3.52 -3.35
CA SER A 228 -16.76 -2.79 -3.98
C SER A 228 -16.33 -2.15 -5.31
N ARG A 229 -17.16 -2.37 -6.35
CA ARG A 229 -16.89 -1.91 -7.72
C ARG A 229 -18.15 -1.37 -8.34
N ILE A 230 -18.00 -0.29 -9.10
CA ILE A 230 -19.01 0.23 -10.01
C ILE A 230 -18.73 -0.37 -11.38
N THR A 231 -19.70 -1.05 -11.97
CA THR A 231 -19.56 -1.59 -13.32
C THR A 231 -20.18 -0.62 -14.30
N ILE A 232 -19.39 -0.18 -15.28
CA ILE A 232 -19.87 0.65 -16.41
C ILE A 232 -20.10 -0.31 -17.56
N ASP A 233 -21.32 -0.35 -18.07
CA ASP A 233 -21.67 -1.24 -19.17
C ASP A 233 -21.04 -0.71 -20.48
N VAL A 234 -20.26 -1.57 -21.13
CA VAL A 234 -19.62 -1.27 -22.40
C VAL A 234 -20.07 -2.26 -23.47
N VAL A 235 -20.29 -1.78 -24.68
CA VAL A 235 -20.79 -2.56 -25.81
C VAL A 235 -19.80 -2.48 -26.96
N SER A 236 -19.46 -3.61 -27.56
CA SER A 236 -18.61 -3.62 -28.74
C SER A 236 -19.41 -3.32 -30.00
N ALA A 237 -18.79 -2.69 -31.01
CA ALA A 237 -19.43 -2.39 -32.29
C ALA A 237 -20.01 -3.65 -32.99
N ARG A 238 -19.40 -4.83 -32.78
CA ARG A 238 -19.92 -6.11 -33.28
C ARG A 238 -21.22 -6.51 -32.62
N GLN A 239 -21.38 -6.27 -31.32
CA GLN A 239 -22.60 -6.57 -30.58
C GLN A 239 -23.74 -5.63 -30.98
N LEU A 240 -23.43 -4.35 -31.24
CA LEU A 240 -24.40 -3.38 -31.77
C LEU A 240 -24.97 -3.85 -33.12
N GLY A 241 -24.13 -4.28 -34.05
CA GLY A 241 -24.59 -4.77 -35.36
C GLY A 241 -25.43 -6.05 -35.29
N VAL A 242 -25.26 -6.88 -34.27
CA VAL A 242 -26.13 -8.06 -34.02
C VAL A 242 -27.45 -7.64 -33.41
N LEU A 243 -27.46 -6.69 -32.52
CA LEU A 243 -28.69 -6.13 -31.92
C LEU A 243 -29.54 -5.40 -32.95
N GLU A 244 -28.92 -4.66 -33.88
CA GLU A 244 -29.57 -3.97 -34.98
C GLU A 244 -30.27 -4.96 -35.94
N LYS A 245 -29.59 -6.04 -36.31
CA LYS A 245 -30.14 -7.07 -37.17
C LYS A 245 -31.30 -7.88 -36.53
N SER A 246 -31.36 -7.93 -35.20
CA SER A 246 -32.42 -8.64 -34.47
C SER A 246 -33.71 -7.82 -34.29
N GLY A 247 -33.79 -6.60 -34.85
CA GLY A 247 -34.99 -5.73 -34.80
C GLY A 247 -35.38 -5.22 -33.41
N ASN A 248 -34.51 -5.38 -32.42
CA ASN A 248 -34.79 -5.02 -31.02
C ASN A 248 -34.20 -3.65 -30.64
N ILE A 249 -34.13 -2.68 -31.60
CA ILE A 249 -33.60 -1.33 -31.37
C ILE A 249 -34.64 -0.39 -30.75
N PHE A 250 -35.71 -0.88 -30.22
CA PHE A 250 -36.53 -0.02 -29.39
C PHE A 250 -36.13 -0.15 -27.93
N PHE A 251 -35.52 0.88 -27.41
CA PHE A 251 -35.32 1.17 -26.00
C PHE A 251 -36.68 1.18 -25.25
N THR A 252 -37.21 0.01 -25.01
CA THR A 252 -38.34 -0.11 -24.08
C THR A 252 -37.76 -0.30 -22.70
N GLU A 253 -38.00 0.69 -21.87
CA GLU A 253 -37.69 0.84 -20.43
C GLU A 253 -38.07 -0.34 -19.53
N LYS A 254 -38.51 -1.48 -20.07
CA LYS A 254 -39.06 -2.61 -19.33
C LYS A 254 -38.54 -3.98 -19.76
N ARG A 255 -37.23 -4.18 -19.89
CA ARG A 255 -36.72 -5.55 -19.82
C ARG A 255 -35.75 -5.71 -18.65
N LYS A 256 -36.32 -6.06 -17.50
CA LYS A 256 -35.69 -6.66 -16.33
C LYS A 256 -35.18 -8.08 -16.65
N LYS A 257 -34.29 -8.24 -17.61
CA LYS A 257 -33.33 -9.34 -17.61
C LYS A 257 -31.99 -8.71 -17.96
N PRO A 258 -31.01 -8.71 -17.04
CA PRO A 258 -29.69 -8.36 -17.41
C PRO A 258 -29.26 -9.38 -18.49
N PHE A 259 -29.19 -8.92 -19.74
CA PHE A 259 -28.38 -9.58 -20.73
C PHE A 259 -27.05 -9.87 -20.05
N GLU A 260 -26.50 -11.05 -20.20
CA GLU A 260 -25.24 -11.50 -19.59
C GLU A 260 -24.04 -10.63 -20.00
N ALA A 261 -24.17 -9.30 -19.83
CA ALA A 261 -23.11 -8.30 -19.94
C ALA A 261 -22.13 -8.38 -18.75
N LYS A 262 -22.24 -9.42 -17.94
CA LYS A 262 -21.43 -9.60 -16.73
C LYS A 262 -19.95 -9.84 -17.01
N GLU A 263 -19.55 -10.08 -18.26
CA GLU A 263 -18.15 -10.35 -18.62
C GLU A 263 -17.42 -9.17 -19.27
N ASN A 264 -18.12 -8.15 -19.79
CA ASN A 264 -17.49 -7.07 -20.58
C ASN A 264 -17.66 -5.66 -20.00
N GLY A 265 -17.98 -5.51 -18.72
CA GLY A 265 -18.09 -4.21 -18.07
C GLY A 265 -16.74 -3.65 -17.64
N LEU A 266 -16.52 -2.34 -17.85
CA LEU A 266 -15.40 -1.63 -17.24
C LEU A 266 -15.66 -1.50 -15.74
N SER A 267 -14.88 -2.20 -14.91
CA SER A 267 -15.07 -2.17 -13.46
C SER A 267 -14.20 -1.10 -12.83
N VAL A 268 -14.83 -0.05 -12.30
CA VAL A 268 -14.19 0.99 -11.50
C VAL A 268 -14.32 0.62 -10.03
N LYS A 269 -13.21 0.50 -9.31
CA LYS A 269 -13.26 0.24 -7.86
C LYS A 269 -13.73 1.49 -7.13
N PHE A 270 -14.46 1.31 -6.03
CA PHE A 270 -14.88 2.40 -5.17
C PHE A 270 -13.68 3.14 -4.54
N ASN A 271 -12.68 2.39 -4.10
CA ASN A 271 -11.38 2.91 -3.68
C ASN A 271 -10.32 2.51 -4.72
N GLN A 272 -10.13 3.36 -5.73
CA GLN A 272 -9.14 3.11 -6.80
C GLN A 272 -7.70 3.26 -6.34
N ALA A 273 -7.44 4.25 -5.49
CA ALA A 273 -6.11 4.49 -4.95
C ALA A 273 -5.64 3.38 -3.98
N GLY A 274 -6.57 2.56 -3.47
CA GLY A 274 -6.26 1.42 -2.61
C GLY A 274 -5.67 1.84 -1.27
N ILE A 275 -4.45 1.39 -0.98
CA ILE A 275 -3.75 1.58 0.29
C ILE A 275 -2.81 2.80 0.24
N PHE A 276 -2.40 3.23 -0.95
CA PHE A 276 -1.36 4.25 -1.14
C PHE A 276 -1.62 5.57 -0.40
N PRO A 277 -2.84 6.15 -0.39
CA PRO A 277 -3.12 7.39 0.33
C PRO A 277 -2.81 7.28 1.82
N ILE A 278 -3.12 6.15 2.43
CA ILE A 278 -2.89 5.91 3.86
C ILE A 278 -1.40 5.78 4.15
N ILE A 279 -0.66 5.07 3.28
CA ILE A 279 0.80 4.92 3.43
C ILE A 279 1.48 6.30 3.32
N ILE A 280 1.10 7.13 2.34
CA ILE A 280 1.68 8.46 2.17
C ILE A 280 1.33 9.35 3.36
N ALA A 281 0.07 9.40 3.76
CA ALA A 281 -0.38 10.21 4.89
C ALA A 281 0.32 9.81 6.18
N SER A 282 0.46 8.51 6.47
CA SER A 282 1.16 8.02 7.66
C SER A 282 2.66 8.28 7.64
N ASN A 283 3.29 8.38 6.46
CA ASN A 283 4.70 8.72 6.34
C ASN A 283 4.97 10.22 6.50
N ILE A 284 4.05 11.07 6.06
CA ILE A 284 4.19 12.54 6.16
C ILE A 284 3.85 13.02 7.57
N LEU A 285 2.91 12.38 8.25
CA LEU A 285 2.42 12.79 9.56
C LEU A 285 3.53 12.99 10.62
N PRO A 286 4.54 12.10 10.77
CA PRO A 286 5.62 12.28 11.73
C PRO A 286 6.45 13.55 11.49
N PHE A 287 6.71 13.88 10.22
CA PHE A 287 7.44 15.12 9.87
C PHE A 287 6.61 16.35 10.22
N LEU A 288 5.31 16.33 9.88
CA LEU A 288 4.38 17.40 10.23
C LEU A 288 4.24 17.56 11.74
N SER A 289 4.14 16.46 12.49
CA SER A 289 4.01 16.50 13.95
C SER A 289 5.24 17.16 14.60
N TYR A 290 6.45 16.87 14.11
CA TYR A 290 7.66 17.51 14.60
C TYR A 290 7.68 19.02 14.37
N PHE A 291 7.28 19.47 13.17
CA PHE A 291 7.22 20.92 12.88
C PHE A 291 6.11 21.61 13.66
N LEU A 292 4.92 21.01 13.75
CA LEU A 292 3.76 21.62 14.39
C LEU A 292 3.85 21.62 15.93
N SER A 293 4.62 20.70 16.53
CA SER A 293 4.79 20.63 17.99
C SER A 293 5.37 21.93 18.61
N ASN A 294 6.04 22.75 17.81
CA ASN A 294 6.61 24.02 18.23
C ASN A 294 5.60 25.21 18.15
N PHE A 295 4.49 25.03 17.43
CA PHE A 295 3.54 26.12 17.13
C PHE A 295 2.16 25.93 17.79
N ILE A 296 1.84 24.71 18.23
CA ILE A 296 0.52 24.37 18.70
C ILE A 296 0.57 23.97 20.19
N ASP A 297 -0.42 24.45 20.96
CA ASP A 297 -0.58 24.10 22.36
C ASP A 297 -0.80 22.59 22.55
N LYS A 298 -0.21 22.03 23.62
CA LYS A 298 -0.24 20.59 23.92
C LYS A 298 -1.65 19.99 24.03
N LYS A 299 -2.67 20.78 24.35
CA LYS A 299 -4.05 20.31 24.49
C LYS A 299 -4.71 20.03 23.14
N ASP A 300 -4.52 20.92 22.16
CA ASP A 300 -5.20 20.86 20.86
C ASP A 300 -4.39 20.07 19.82
N PHE A 301 -3.12 19.81 20.14
CA PHE A 301 -2.18 19.14 19.24
C PHE A 301 -2.69 17.80 18.67
N PRO A 302 -3.18 16.83 19.48
CA PRO A 302 -3.63 15.54 18.94
C PRO A 302 -4.86 15.66 18.04
N LEU A 303 -5.77 16.59 18.35
CA LEU A 303 -6.99 16.82 17.57
C LEU A 303 -6.65 17.41 16.20
N ILE A 304 -5.79 18.42 16.17
CA ILE A 304 -5.36 19.07 14.93
C ILE A 304 -4.59 18.08 14.05
N LEU A 305 -3.74 17.25 14.65
CA LEU A 305 -2.96 16.23 13.94
C LEU A 305 -3.85 15.18 13.27
N ASN A 306 -4.91 14.72 13.96
CA ASN A 306 -5.89 13.79 13.40
C ASN A 306 -6.67 14.43 12.26
N LEU A 307 -7.09 15.70 12.39
CA LEU A 307 -7.77 16.42 11.31
C LEU A 307 -6.89 16.55 10.06
N ILE A 308 -5.61 16.91 10.24
CA ILE A 308 -4.63 16.97 9.14
C ILE A 308 -4.49 15.59 8.50
N TYR A 309 -4.41 14.54 9.29
CA TYR A 309 -4.29 13.17 8.79
C TYR A 309 -5.47 12.77 7.89
N TYR A 310 -6.70 13.04 8.33
CA TYR A 310 -7.90 12.75 7.53
C TYR A 310 -7.94 13.58 6.24
N PHE A 311 -7.58 14.87 6.33
CA PHE A 311 -7.50 15.73 5.16
C PHE A 311 -6.46 15.23 4.14
N LEU A 312 -5.29 14.79 4.61
CA LEU A 312 -4.25 14.20 3.75
C LEU A 312 -4.74 12.91 3.07
N ILE A 313 -5.45 12.03 3.78
CA ILE A 313 -6.00 10.81 3.18
C ILE A 313 -6.98 11.13 2.06
N ILE A 314 -7.93 12.03 2.28
CA ILE A 314 -8.92 12.43 1.25
C ILE A 314 -8.19 13.08 0.06
N GLY A 315 -7.29 14.02 0.34
CA GLY A 315 -6.53 14.73 -0.69
C GLY A 315 -5.68 13.80 -1.55
N PHE A 316 -4.91 12.91 -0.93
CA PHE A 316 -4.09 11.93 -1.67
C PHE A 316 -4.93 10.87 -2.38
N ASN A 317 -6.07 10.45 -1.81
CA ASN A 317 -6.97 9.52 -2.49
C ASN A 317 -7.53 10.13 -3.78
N TYR A 318 -7.98 11.38 -3.70
CA TYR A 318 -8.49 12.12 -4.85
C TYR A 318 -7.40 12.35 -5.89
N PHE A 319 -6.24 12.87 -5.47
CA PHE A 319 -5.13 13.18 -6.36
C PHE A 319 -4.57 11.93 -7.05
N TYR A 320 -4.33 10.87 -6.29
CA TYR A 320 -3.81 9.61 -6.84
C TYR A 320 -4.78 8.99 -7.85
N THR A 321 -6.07 9.01 -7.54
CA THR A 321 -7.07 8.42 -8.44
C THR A 321 -7.14 9.16 -9.76
N ILE A 322 -7.13 10.50 -9.77
CA ILE A 322 -7.18 11.30 -11.01
C ILE A 322 -5.92 11.08 -11.85
N VAL A 323 -4.76 11.04 -11.22
CA VAL A 323 -3.48 10.87 -11.93
C VAL A 323 -3.36 9.48 -12.57
N PHE A 324 -3.79 8.42 -11.87
CA PHE A 324 -3.65 7.05 -12.38
C PHE A 324 -4.80 6.60 -13.28
N TRP A 325 -5.99 7.17 -13.07
CA TRP A 325 -7.17 6.90 -13.89
C TRP A 325 -7.40 8.09 -14.84
N ASP A 326 -6.60 8.15 -15.90
CA ASP A 326 -6.69 9.17 -16.94
C ASP A 326 -7.90 8.85 -17.84
N PRO A 327 -9.01 9.62 -17.76
CA PRO A 327 -10.21 9.37 -18.54
C PRO A 327 -9.99 9.51 -20.05
N GLU A 328 -9.07 10.37 -20.47
CA GLU A 328 -8.73 10.57 -21.88
C GLU A 328 -8.08 9.32 -22.47
N LYS A 329 -7.08 8.76 -21.78
CA LYS A 329 -6.40 7.52 -22.21
C LYS A 329 -7.33 6.33 -22.24
N ILE A 330 -8.24 6.21 -21.24
CA ILE A 330 -9.22 5.13 -21.21
C ILE A 330 -10.21 5.26 -22.36
N SER A 331 -10.74 6.46 -22.62
CA SER A 331 -11.64 6.73 -23.74
C SER A 331 -10.98 6.41 -25.08
N GLU A 332 -9.70 6.77 -25.25
CA GLU A 332 -8.94 6.43 -26.45
C GLU A 332 -8.71 4.93 -26.62
N GLN A 333 -8.41 4.21 -25.52
CA GLN A 333 -8.28 2.75 -25.54
C GLN A 333 -9.59 2.07 -25.92
N LEU A 334 -10.72 2.52 -25.35
CA LEU A 334 -12.05 2.03 -25.71
C LEU A 334 -12.34 2.25 -27.20
N ARG A 335 -12.02 3.44 -27.73
CA ARG A 335 -12.16 3.76 -29.14
C ARG A 335 -11.29 2.86 -30.03
N LYS A 336 -10.02 2.66 -29.67
CA LYS A 336 -9.11 1.74 -30.38
C LYS A 336 -9.60 0.28 -30.35
N ALA A 337 -10.26 -0.13 -29.27
CA ALA A 337 -10.86 -1.45 -29.12
C ALA A 337 -12.24 -1.59 -29.81
N SER A 338 -12.75 -0.51 -30.44
CA SER A 338 -14.09 -0.45 -31.02
C SER A 338 -15.21 -0.79 -30.00
N VAL A 339 -15.06 -0.28 -28.77
CA VAL A 339 -15.98 -0.44 -27.64
C VAL A 339 -16.51 0.93 -27.23
N CYS A 340 -17.81 1.03 -27.00
CA CYS A 340 -18.48 2.26 -26.56
C CYS A 340 -19.15 2.05 -25.21
N ILE A 341 -19.26 3.12 -24.43
CA ILE A 341 -20.05 3.14 -23.19
C ILE A 341 -21.54 3.20 -23.60
N LEU A 342 -22.35 2.42 -22.92
CA LEU A 342 -23.79 2.39 -23.22
C LEU A 342 -24.41 3.78 -22.95
N ASN A 343 -25.22 4.27 -23.88
CA ASN A 343 -25.90 5.57 -23.84
C ASN A 343 -25.01 6.82 -23.81
N VAL A 344 -23.72 6.69 -24.18
CA VAL A 344 -22.79 7.82 -24.23
C VAL A 344 -22.11 7.83 -25.61
N THR A 345 -22.09 8.98 -26.27
CA THR A 345 -21.42 9.08 -27.58
C THR A 345 -19.91 8.94 -27.41
N PRO A 346 -19.25 8.19 -28.31
CA PRO A 346 -17.79 8.04 -28.26
C PRO A 346 -17.12 9.38 -28.59
N GLY A 347 -16.18 9.79 -27.74
CA GLY A 347 -15.45 11.06 -27.87
C GLY A 347 -15.48 11.86 -26.58
N GLN A 348 -15.75 13.15 -26.66
CA GLN A 348 -15.71 14.07 -25.50
C GLN A 348 -16.73 13.74 -24.41
N GLU A 349 -17.93 13.29 -24.80
CA GLU A 349 -18.95 12.89 -23.82
C GLU A 349 -18.50 11.67 -23.00
N SER A 350 -17.82 10.69 -23.64
CA SER A 350 -17.26 9.55 -22.93
C SER A 350 -16.17 9.96 -21.94
N ILE A 351 -15.35 10.96 -22.26
CA ILE A 351 -14.31 11.48 -21.37
C ILE A 351 -14.96 12.15 -20.15
N SER A 352 -15.91 13.06 -20.37
CA SER A 352 -16.59 13.77 -19.28
C SER A 352 -17.41 12.83 -18.39
N TYR A 353 -18.02 11.80 -18.95
CA TYR A 353 -18.72 10.77 -18.16
C TYR A 353 -17.74 10.00 -17.27
N LEU A 354 -16.63 9.50 -17.82
CA LEU A 354 -15.60 8.79 -17.07
C LEU A 354 -14.97 9.67 -15.99
N GLU A 355 -14.70 10.94 -16.29
CA GLU A 355 -14.17 11.91 -15.32
C GLU A 355 -15.13 12.10 -14.14
N ASN A 356 -16.40 12.25 -14.38
CA ASN A 356 -17.40 12.39 -13.34
C ASN A 356 -17.51 11.14 -12.46
N VAL A 357 -17.48 9.95 -13.06
CA VAL A 357 -17.52 8.68 -12.31
C VAL A 357 -16.26 8.51 -11.46
N VAL A 358 -15.08 8.78 -12.02
CA VAL A 358 -13.81 8.65 -11.30
C VAL A 358 -13.71 9.67 -10.18
N ARG A 359 -14.09 10.94 -10.43
CA ARG A 359 -14.10 12.01 -9.43
C ARG A 359 -15.04 11.67 -8.27
N SER A 360 -16.26 11.25 -8.56
CA SER A 360 -17.24 10.89 -7.53
C SER A 360 -16.81 9.66 -6.73
N SER A 361 -16.32 8.61 -7.40
CA SER A 361 -15.87 7.38 -6.72
C SER A 361 -14.64 7.62 -5.85
N SER A 362 -13.68 8.45 -6.28
CA SER A 362 -12.47 8.77 -5.52
C SER A 362 -12.80 9.57 -4.25
N PHE A 363 -13.67 10.56 -4.36
CA PHE A 363 -14.09 11.37 -3.21
C PHE A 363 -14.84 10.53 -2.18
N LEU A 364 -15.85 9.76 -2.62
CA LEU A 364 -16.60 8.86 -1.75
C LEU A 364 -15.71 7.79 -1.12
N GLY A 365 -14.78 7.23 -1.87
CA GLY A 365 -13.81 6.26 -1.36
C GLY A 365 -12.92 6.83 -0.26
N GLY A 366 -12.43 8.07 -0.43
CA GLY A 366 -11.66 8.78 0.59
C GLY A 366 -12.46 9.07 1.86
N ILE A 367 -13.68 9.55 1.72
CA ILE A 367 -14.60 9.79 2.87
C ILE A 367 -14.87 8.48 3.61
N PHE A 368 -15.15 7.38 2.88
CA PHE A 368 -15.43 6.09 3.51
C PHE A 368 -14.23 5.56 4.31
N LEU A 369 -13.01 5.72 3.81
CA LEU A 369 -11.80 5.38 4.56
C LEU A 369 -11.66 6.23 5.82
N CYS A 370 -11.91 7.54 5.75
CA CYS A 370 -11.89 8.42 6.92
C CYS A 370 -12.98 8.04 7.93
N LEU A 371 -14.18 7.68 7.47
CA LEU A 371 -15.26 7.24 8.37
C LEU A 371 -14.86 5.97 9.14
N ILE A 372 -14.21 5.00 8.49
CA ILE A 372 -13.70 3.80 9.19
C ILE A 372 -12.68 4.19 10.26
N LEU A 373 -11.76 5.12 9.96
CA LEU A 373 -10.74 5.60 10.90
C LEU A 373 -11.39 6.29 12.11
N VAL A 374 -12.29 7.23 11.87
CA VAL A 374 -13.02 7.94 12.93
C VAL A 374 -13.84 6.98 13.79
N PHE A 375 -14.54 6.03 13.17
CA PHE A 375 -15.33 5.02 13.89
C PHE A 375 -14.44 4.14 14.78
N PHE A 376 -13.26 3.79 14.33
CA PHE A 376 -12.31 3.03 15.13
C PHE A 376 -11.80 3.83 16.33
N ASP A 377 -11.43 5.08 16.13
CA ASP A 377 -10.97 5.95 17.23
C ASP A 377 -12.08 6.20 18.25
N PHE A 378 -13.32 6.31 17.79
CA PHE A 378 -14.51 6.40 18.67
C PHE A 378 -14.71 5.12 19.49
N LEU A 379 -14.57 3.94 18.88
CA LEU A 379 -14.67 2.68 19.59
C LEU A 379 -13.56 2.51 20.65
N LYS A 380 -12.33 2.94 20.35
CA LYS A 380 -11.23 2.94 21.32
C LYS A 380 -11.56 3.77 22.56
N THR A 381 -12.12 4.96 22.36
CA THR A 381 -12.43 5.87 23.47
C THR A 381 -13.57 5.37 24.35
N ILE A 382 -14.62 4.79 23.76
CA ILE A 382 -15.79 4.29 24.49
C ILE A 382 -15.46 3.02 25.30
N LEU A 383 -14.78 2.07 24.67
CA LEU A 383 -14.56 0.76 25.28
C LEU A 383 -13.37 0.73 26.24
N ASN A 384 -12.54 1.80 26.27
CA ASN A 384 -11.26 1.82 26.98
C ASN A 384 -10.47 0.50 26.77
N ALA A 385 -10.51 0.01 25.53
CA ALA A 385 -10.09 -1.31 25.12
C ALA A 385 -8.55 -1.38 25.02
N PRO A 386 -7.86 -2.03 25.95
CA PRO A 386 -6.39 -2.01 25.99
C PRO A 386 -5.75 -2.70 24.79
N PHE A 387 -6.40 -3.71 24.24
CA PHE A 387 -5.95 -4.43 23.05
C PHE A 387 -6.10 -3.57 21.77
N LEU A 388 -7.25 -2.93 21.57
CA LEU A 388 -7.49 -2.06 20.42
C LEU A 388 -6.59 -0.81 20.46
N ASN A 389 -6.22 -0.31 21.63
CA ASN A 389 -5.31 0.83 21.77
C ASN A 389 -3.90 0.54 21.25
N GLN A 390 -3.48 -0.72 21.24
CA GLN A 390 -2.18 -1.12 20.70
C GLN A 390 -2.17 -1.28 19.18
N ILE A 391 -3.34 -1.38 18.56
CA ILE A 391 -3.45 -1.60 17.12
C ILE A 391 -3.68 -0.27 16.42
N ASN A 392 -2.86 0.00 15.38
CA ASN A 392 -3.09 1.12 14.48
C ASN A 392 -3.99 0.67 13.33
N LEU A 393 -5.11 1.35 13.12
CA LEU A 393 -6.06 1.00 12.06
C LEU A 393 -5.43 1.13 10.66
N SER A 394 -4.55 2.12 10.43
CA SER A 394 -3.79 2.25 9.19
C SER A 394 -3.02 0.97 8.85
N SER A 395 -2.40 0.34 9.87
CA SER A 395 -1.70 -0.94 9.70
C SER A 395 -2.66 -2.07 9.30
N LEU A 396 -3.86 -2.13 9.88
CA LEU A 396 -4.89 -3.12 9.52
C LEU A 396 -5.36 -2.94 8.08
N ILE A 397 -5.59 -1.71 7.63
CA ILE A 397 -6.00 -1.42 6.25
C ILE A 397 -4.92 -1.90 5.26
N ILE A 398 -3.65 -1.67 5.60
CA ILE A 398 -2.52 -2.12 4.78
C ILE A 398 -2.47 -3.66 4.73
N VAL A 399 -2.62 -4.33 5.87
CA VAL A 399 -2.62 -5.82 5.94
C VAL A 399 -3.72 -6.41 5.07
N VAL A 400 -4.94 -5.90 5.19
CA VAL A 400 -6.09 -6.37 4.39
C VAL A 400 -5.85 -6.12 2.90
N GLY A 401 -5.41 -4.93 2.52
CA GLY A 401 -5.21 -4.60 1.11
C GLY A 401 -4.08 -5.38 0.46
N VAL A 402 -2.95 -5.57 1.17
CA VAL A 402 -1.85 -6.44 0.69
C VAL A 402 -2.32 -7.90 0.62
N GLY A 403 -3.13 -8.36 1.59
CA GLY A 403 -3.75 -9.68 1.55
C GLY A 403 -4.55 -9.91 0.27
N PHE A 404 -5.35 -8.93 -0.17
CA PHE A 404 -6.07 -8.99 -1.46
C PHE A 404 -5.14 -9.03 -2.67
N GLU A 405 -4.06 -8.26 -2.65
CA GLU A 405 -3.07 -8.26 -3.73
C GLU A 405 -2.42 -9.64 -3.88
N ILE A 406 -2.01 -10.24 -2.76
CA ILE A 406 -1.44 -11.59 -2.72
C ILE A 406 -2.48 -12.63 -3.19
N GLN A 407 -3.72 -12.57 -2.70
CA GLN A 407 -4.80 -13.46 -3.10
C GLN A 407 -5.04 -13.41 -4.62
N LYS A 408 -5.09 -12.18 -5.19
CA LYS A 408 -5.25 -11.98 -6.64
C LYS A 408 -4.11 -12.63 -7.42
N THR A 409 -2.87 -12.45 -6.95
CA THR A 409 -1.67 -13.02 -7.59
C THR A 409 -1.67 -14.54 -7.52
N ILE A 410 -1.99 -15.12 -6.36
CA ILE A 410 -2.10 -16.58 -6.19
C ILE A 410 -3.19 -17.13 -7.11
N ARG A 411 -4.38 -16.48 -7.14
CA ARG A 411 -5.48 -16.91 -8.02
C ARG A 411 -5.09 -16.88 -9.50
N SER A 412 -4.34 -15.86 -9.93
CA SER A 412 -3.83 -15.78 -11.30
C SER A 412 -2.85 -16.89 -11.64
N LEU A 413 -1.96 -17.24 -10.70
CA LEU A 413 -1.02 -18.36 -10.86
C LEU A 413 -1.75 -19.69 -10.99
N TYR A 414 -2.76 -19.95 -10.17
CA TYR A 414 -3.57 -21.17 -10.26
C TYR A 414 -4.40 -21.24 -11.54
N LYS A 415 -5.02 -20.13 -11.97
CA LYS A 415 -5.78 -20.07 -13.23
C LYS A 415 -4.92 -20.34 -14.46
N ASN A 416 -3.65 -19.97 -14.43
CA ASN A 416 -2.70 -20.25 -15.51
C ASN A 416 -2.19 -21.70 -15.52
N ILE A 417 -2.42 -22.47 -14.46
CA ILE A 417 -2.00 -23.88 -14.33
C ILE A 417 -3.15 -24.83 -14.69
N LEU A 418 -4.39 -24.51 -14.29
CA LEU A 418 -5.58 -25.34 -14.52
C LEU A 418 -5.93 -25.59 -16.01
N PRO A 419 -5.75 -24.66 -16.98
CA PRO A 419 -6.08 -24.96 -18.38
C PRO A 419 -5.14 -25.96 -19.05
N LYS A 420 -4.11 -26.48 -18.37
CA LYS A 420 -3.23 -27.52 -18.90
C LYS A 420 -3.65 -28.95 -18.50
N PHE A 421 -4.73 -29.10 -17.72
CA PHE A 421 -5.24 -30.39 -17.24
C PHE A 421 -6.69 -30.67 -17.67
N ILE A 422 -7.32 -29.83 -18.50
CA ILE A 422 -8.53 -30.05 -19.26
C ILE A 422 -8.18 -29.95 -20.75
#